data_6745d996e804a0a26fdafb362d83556d
#
_entry.id   6745d996e804a0a26fdafb362d83556d
#
_cell.length_a   1.000
_cell.length_b   1.000
_cell.length_c   1.000
_cell.angle_alpha   90.00
_cell.angle_beta   90.00
_cell.angle_gamma   90.00
#
_symmetry.space_group_name_H-M   'P 1'
#
loop_
_entity.id
_entity.type
_entity.pdbx_description
1 polymer ?
#
loop_
_entity_poly.entity_id
_entity_poly.type
_entity_poly.pdbx_seq_one_letter_code
_entity_poly.pdbx_strand_id
1 'polypeptide(L)'
;KPTFRTVTVFDIVVISAAAGIGEELFFRGVLQSEIGVLFAALIFGLLHTGGRGTWIYGMWVAMMGAVLGAVTIVSGGLLAAILAHTTYDAAALFYIRSDDGEHV
;
A
#
# COMPACT_ATOMS: atom_id res chain seq x y z
N LYS A 1 10.23 -21.02 -11.14
CA LYS A 1 9.94 -19.68 -10.72
C LYS A 1 8.75 -19.63 -9.78
N PRO A 2 8.89 -19.01 -8.61
CA PRO A 2 7.78 -18.96 -7.67
C PRO A 2 6.63 -18.10 -8.21
N THR A 3 5.43 -18.50 -7.87
CA THR A 3 4.21 -17.75 -8.19
C THR A 3 3.45 -17.51 -6.90
N PHE A 4 2.48 -16.62 -6.95
CA PHE A 4 1.65 -16.36 -5.79
C PHE A 4 0.81 -17.54 -5.36
N ARG A 5 0.69 -18.57 -6.21
CA ARG A 5 -0.03 -19.78 -5.81
C ARG A 5 0.68 -20.55 -4.68
N THR A 6 1.99 -20.37 -4.55
CA THR A 6 2.75 -21.02 -3.47
C THR A 6 2.74 -20.21 -2.18
N VAL A 7 2.16 -19.01 -2.21
CA VAL A 7 2.08 -18.13 -1.05
C VAL A 7 0.89 -18.54 -0.21
N THR A 8 1.11 -18.71 1.08
CA THR A 8 0.03 -19.13 1.99
C THR A 8 -0.76 -17.91 2.48
N VAL A 9 -1.93 -18.19 3.10
CA VAL A 9 -2.72 -17.14 3.74
C VAL A 9 -1.89 -16.45 4.83
N PHE A 10 -1.13 -17.23 5.60
CA PHE A 10 -0.27 -16.66 6.62
C PHE A 10 0.76 -15.70 6.01
N ASP A 11 1.38 -16.10 4.89
CA ASP A 11 2.35 -15.24 4.20
C ASP A 11 1.72 -13.92 3.77
N ILE A 12 0.51 -13.98 3.22
CA ILE A 12 -0.20 -12.77 2.78
C ILE A 12 -0.45 -11.83 3.96
N VAL A 13 -0.91 -12.37 5.08
CA VAL A 13 -1.19 -11.55 6.26
C VAL A 13 0.10 -10.89 6.76
N VAL A 14 1.18 -11.66 6.84
CA VAL A 14 2.47 -11.13 7.34
C VAL A 14 3.02 -10.06 6.40
N ILE A 15 3.02 -10.31 5.10
CA ILE A 15 3.54 -9.34 4.12
C ILE A 15 2.71 -8.07 4.15
N SER A 16 1.39 -8.21 4.16
CA SER A 16 0.49 -7.06 4.16
C SER A 16 0.65 -6.22 5.43
N ALA A 17 0.77 -6.87 6.57
CA ALA A 17 0.96 -6.17 7.83
C ALA A 17 2.31 -5.46 7.86
N ALA A 18 3.36 -6.14 7.41
CA ALA A 18 4.70 -5.54 7.38
C ALA A 18 4.73 -4.32 6.46
N ALA A 19 4.15 -4.43 5.26
CA ALA A 19 4.09 -3.32 4.33
C ALA A 19 3.24 -2.18 4.89
N GLY A 20 2.05 -2.51 5.40
CA GLY A 20 1.15 -1.50 5.94
C GLY A 20 1.76 -0.74 7.10
N ILE A 21 2.34 -1.46 8.06
CA ILE A 21 2.96 -0.83 9.23
C ILE A 21 4.18 -0.04 8.81
N GLY A 22 5.10 -0.66 8.03
CA GLY A 22 6.35 -0.01 7.66
C GLY A 22 6.14 1.22 6.81
N GLU A 23 5.32 1.12 5.78
CA GLU A 23 5.08 2.23 4.87
C GLU A 23 4.31 3.36 5.56
N GLU A 24 3.31 3.03 6.38
CA GLU A 24 2.57 4.07 7.09
C GLU A 24 3.42 4.78 8.12
N LEU A 25 4.27 4.06 8.84
CA LEU A 25 5.18 4.70 9.77
C LEU A 25 6.10 5.69 9.07
N PHE A 26 6.62 5.32 7.91
CA PHE A 26 7.50 6.20 7.17
C PHE A 26 6.75 7.36 6.51
N PHE A 27 5.70 7.05 5.74
CA PHE A 27 5.03 8.08 4.93
C PHE A 27 4.13 8.98 5.75
N ARG A 28 3.36 8.43 6.68
CA ARG A 28 2.43 9.22 7.49
C ARG A 28 3.02 9.61 8.83
N GLY A 29 3.86 8.77 9.39
CA GLY A 29 4.47 9.06 10.66
C GLY A 29 5.64 10.04 10.59
N VAL A 30 6.40 9.99 9.48
CA VAL A 30 7.61 10.82 9.35
C VAL A 30 7.48 11.80 8.19
N LEU A 31 7.34 11.27 6.97
CA LEU A 31 7.41 12.11 5.78
C LEU A 31 6.27 13.13 5.73
N GLN A 32 5.04 12.70 5.98
CA GLN A 32 3.89 13.59 5.95
C GLN A 32 4.00 14.71 6.97
N SER A 33 4.53 14.42 8.16
CA SER A 33 4.69 15.44 9.18
C SER A 33 5.74 16.48 8.81
N GLU A 34 6.69 16.12 7.93
CA GLU A 34 7.74 17.02 7.50
C GLU A 34 7.36 17.85 6.27
N ILE A 35 6.69 17.23 5.29
CA ILE A 35 6.44 17.89 4.00
C ILE A 35 4.96 17.97 3.64
N GLY A 36 4.07 17.47 4.49
CA GLY A 36 2.63 17.57 4.27
C GLY A 36 2.04 16.41 3.48
N VAL A 37 0.73 16.30 3.52
CA VAL A 37 -0.02 15.20 2.90
C VAL A 37 0.21 15.13 1.40
N LEU A 38 0.13 16.26 0.72
CA LEU A 38 0.17 16.27 -0.74
C LEU A 38 1.52 15.81 -1.26
N PHE A 39 2.61 16.37 -0.73
CA PHE A 39 3.95 15.99 -1.19
C PHE A 39 4.29 14.56 -0.79
N ALA A 40 3.91 14.13 0.40
CA ALA A 40 4.12 12.75 0.81
C ALA A 40 3.38 11.79 -0.11
N ALA A 41 2.14 12.12 -0.47
CA ALA A 41 1.34 11.29 -1.38
C ALA A 41 1.96 11.23 -2.78
N LEU A 42 2.48 12.35 -3.28
CA LEU A 42 3.14 12.37 -4.58
C LEU A 42 4.38 11.49 -4.60
N ILE A 43 5.18 11.57 -3.55
CA ILE A 43 6.38 10.72 -3.45
C ILE A 43 5.98 9.25 -3.38
N PHE A 44 4.96 8.95 -2.59
CA PHE A 44 4.44 7.58 -2.47
C PHE A 44 4.03 7.03 -3.84
N GLY A 45 3.31 7.84 -4.62
CA GLY A 45 2.92 7.46 -5.97
C GLY A 45 4.11 7.28 -6.90
N LEU A 46 5.07 8.21 -6.85
CA LEU A 46 6.26 8.13 -7.69
C LEU A 46 7.07 6.87 -7.43
N LEU A 47 7.18 6.46 -6.18
CA LEU A 47 7.92 5.25 -5.83
C LEU A 47 7.25 3.99 -6.37
N HIS A 48 5.99 4.07 -6.77
CA HIS A 48 5.25 2.95 -7.31
C HIS A 48 5.15 2.95 -8.83
N THR A 49 5.91 3.82 -9.51
CA THR A 49 5.88 3.92 -10.97
C THR A 49 7.08 3.27 -11.63
N GLY A 50 7.65 2.25 -11.04
CA GLY A 50 8.93 1.72 -11.46
C GLY A 50 8.96 0.97 -12.78
N GLY A 51 7.86 0.76 -13.47
CA GLY A 51 7.84 -0.04 -14.68
C GLY A 51 7.17 0.68 -15.84
N ARG A 52 7.29 0.05 -17.00
CA ARG A 52 6.65 0.58 -18.20
C ARG A 52 5.13 0.55 -18.06
N GLY A 53 4.48 1.64 -18.42
CA GLY A 53 3.03 1.73 -18.36
C GLY A 53 2.47 1.89 -16.95
N THR A 54 3.32 2.14 -15.96
CA THR A 54 2.89 2.17 -14.57
C THR A 54 2.61 3.58 -14.04
N TRP A 55 2.70 4.61 -14.88
CA TRP A 55 2.44 5.96 -14.41
C TRP A 55 0.98 6.15 -13.99
N ILE A 56 0.03 5.47 -14.66
CA ILE A 56 -1.37 5.50 -14.26
C ILE A 56 -1.54 4.85 -12.90
N TYR A 57 -0.86 3.72 -12.69
CA TYR A 57 -0.86 3.06 -11.40
C TYR A 57 -0.28 3.97 -10.32
N GLY A 58 0.82 4.67 -10.64
CA GLY A 58 1.41 5.62 -9.71
C GLY A 58 0.46 6.75 -9.33
N MET A 59 -0.32 7.25 -10.29
CA MET A 59 -1.35 8.26 -10.00
C MET A 59 -2.42 7.71 -9.06
N TRP A 60 -2.85 6.48 -9.29
CA TRP A 60 -3.81 5.83 -8.42
C TRP A 60 -3.24 5.69 -7.00
N VAL A 61 -1.98 5.24 -6.90
CA VAL A 61 -1.32 5.08 -5.61
C VAL A 61 -1.15 6.42 -4.91
N ALA A 62 -0.84 7.49 -5.65
CA ALA A 62 -0.73 8.83 -5.08
C ALA A 62 -2.08 9.28 -4.50
N MET A 63 -3.16 9.02 -5.24
CA MET A 63 -4.50 9.36 -4.77
C MET A 63 -4.84 8.59 -3.50
N MET A 64 -4.55 7.29 -3.49
CA MET A 64 -4.77 6.47 -2.30
C MET A 64 -3.90 6.95 -1.14
N GLY A 65 -2.67 7.38 -1.45
CA GLY A 65 -1.79 7.96 -0.44
C GLY A 65 -2.37 9.21 0.18
N ALA A 66 -2.99 10.07 -0.63
CA ALA A 66 -3.64 11.26 -0.10
C ALA A 66 -4.83 10.91 0.79
N VAL A 67 -5.61 9.89 0.41
CA VAL A 67 -6.72 9.42 1.22
C VAL A 67 -6.22 8.89 2.57
N LEU A 68 -5.17 8.06 2.54
CA LEU A 68 -4.61 7.52 3.79
C LEU A 68 -4.02 8.63 4.66
N GLY A 69 -3.41 9.65 4.02
CA GLY A 69 -2.92 10.81 4.75
C GLY A 69 -4.03 11.57 5.44
N ALA A 70 -5.16 11.76 4.73
CA ALA A 70 -6.32 12.43 5.32
C ALA A 70 -6.91 11.61 6.46
N VAL A 71 -6.96 10.28 6.29
CA VAL A 71 -7.44 9.39 7.35
C VAL A 71 -6.57 9.54 8.60
N THR A 72 -5.25 9.64 8.42
CA THR A 72 -4.34 9.82 9.54
C THR A 72 -4.65 11.11 10.29
N ILE A 73 -4.87 12.20 9.55
CA ILE A 73 -5.17 13.51 10.18
C ILE A 73 -6.50 13.46 10.91
N VAL A 74 -7.54 12.94 10.25
CA VAL A 74 -8.90 12.94 10.79
C VAL A 74 -8.99 12.03 12.02
N SER A 75 -8.33 10.88 11.97
CA SER A 75 -8.39 9.93 13.08
C SER A 75 -7.44 10.27 14.23
N GLY A 76 -6.52 11.20 14.00
CA GLY A 76 -5.58 11.62 15.02
C GLY A 76 -4.43 10.65 15.25
N GLY A 77 -4.19 9.70 14.34
CA GLY A 77 -3.09 8.75 14.51
C GLY A 77 -2.95 7.82 13.33
N LEU A 78 -2.02 6.88 13.44
CA LEU A 78 -1.64 6.00 12.33
C LEU A 78 -2.48 4.74 12.24
N LEU A 79 -3.19 4.37 13.30
CA LEU A 79 -3.83 3.06 13.36
C LEU A 79 -4.83 2.83 12.23
N ALA A 80 -5.71 3.81 11.99
CA ALA A 80 -6.73 3.67 10.94
C ALA A 80 -6.08 3.53 9.57
N ALA A 81 -5.03 4.31 9.29
CA ALA A 81 -4.33 4.22 8.01
C ALA A 81 -3.60 2.89 7.87
N ILE A 82 -2.98 2.40 8.94
CA ILE A 82 -2.31 1.10 8.93
C ILE A 82 -3.33 0.00 8.64
N LEU A 83 -4.48 0.03 9.29
CA LEU A 83 -5.51 -0.97 9.07
C LEU A 83 -6.05 -0.92 7.64
N ALA A 84 -6.31 0.27 7.14
CA ALA A 84 -6.82 0.43 5.78
C ALA A 84 -5.79 -0.04 4.74
N HIS A 85 -4.53 0.35 4.90
CA HIS A 85 -3.45 -0.02 3.99
C HIS A 85 -3.23 -1.53 4.01
N THR A 86 -3.14 -2.12 5.19
CA THR A 86 -2.94 -3.55 5.35
C THR A 86 -4.09 -4.34 4.73
N THR A 87 -5.31 -3.89 4.94
CA THR A 87 -6.50 -4.55 4.37
C THR A 87 -6.47 -4.48 2.84
N TYR A 88 -6.13 -3.32 2.29
CA TYR A 88 -6.04 -3.16 0.85
C TYR A 88 -4.97 -4.08 0.26
N ASP A 89 -3.79 -4.12 0.88
CA ASP A 89 -2.70 -4.96 0.40
C ASP A 89 -3.06 -6.43 0.48
N ALA A 90 -3.70 -6.85 1.56
CA ALA A 90 -4.12 -8.24 1.71
C ALA A 90 -5.13 -8.62 0.63
N ALA A 91 -6.11 -7.74 0.38
CA ALA A 91 -7.11 -7.99 -0.65
C ALA A 91 -6.47 -8.09 -2.02
N ALA A 92 -5.52 -7.21 -2.33
CA ALA A 92 -4.81 -7.23 -3.60
C ALA A 92 -4.00 -8.51 -3.78
N LEU A 93 -3.30 -8.93 -2.73
CA LEU A 93 -2.50 -10.15 -2.78
C LEU A 93 -3.36 -11.40 -2.90
N PHE A 94 -4.50 -11.43 -2.22
CA PHE A 94 -5.44 -12.53 -2.39
C PHE A 94 -5.98 -12.60 -3.81
N TYR A 95 -6.27 -11.45 -4.40
CA TYR A 95 -6.75 -11.39 -5.77
C TYR A 95 -5.69 -11.92 -6.74
N ILE A 96 -4.44 -11.49 -6.58
CA ILE A 96 -3.34 -11.92 -7.44
C ILE A 96 -3.11 -13.43 -7.30
N ARG A 97 -3.15 -13.93 -6.07
CA ARG A 97 -2.98 -15.36 -5.81
C ARG A 97 -4.09 -16.17 -6.47
N SER A 98 -5.32 -15.69 -6.39
CA SER A 98 -6.46 -16.35 -7.01
C SER A 98 -6.35 -16.34 -8.52
N ASP A 99 -5.95 -15.20 -9.10
CA ASP A 99 -5.78 -15.06 -10.55
C ASP A 99 -4.68 -16.01 -11.06
N ASP A 100 -3.54 -16.08 -10.34
CA ASP A 100 -2.48 -17.03 -10.70
C ASP A 100 -3.01 -18.46 -10.68
N GLY A 101 -3.84 -18.79 -9.69
CA GLY A 101 -4.44 -20.11 -9.58
C GLY A 101 -5.34 -20.46 -10.74
N GLU A 102 -6.05 -19.46 -11.26
CA GLU A 102 -6.96 -19.66 -12.38
C GLU A 102 -6.25 -19.89 -13.70
N HIS A 103 -5.03 -19.46 -13.81
CA HIS A 103 -4.26 -19.55 -15.06
C HIS A 103 -3.40 -20.81 -15.14
N VAL A 104 -3.54 -21.71 -14.20
CA VAL A 104 -2.86 -22.99 -14.19
C VAL A 104 -3.76 -24.15 -14.57
#